data_1d70c1d540dac88a5b7339c8e670604f
#
_entry.id   1d70c1d540dac88a5b7339c8e670604f
#
_cell.length_a   1.000
_cell.length_b   1.000
_cell.length_c   1.000
_cell.angle_alpha   90.00
_cell.angle_beta   90.00
_cell.angle_gamma   90.00
#
_symmetry.space_group_name_H-M   'P 1'
#
loop_
_entity.id
_entity.type
_entity.pdbx_description
1 polymer ?
#
loop_
_entity_poly.entity_id
_entity_poly.type
_entity_poly.pdbx_seq_one_letter_code
_entity_poly.pdbx_strand_id
1 'polypeptide(L)'
;MPQEVIKKNHMDVAWHEYTDENGENVPVVDSSIAEKASVIGRVGIMFLSCGTGAWRVRSSMNTLAEALGITCTADIGLMSIEYTCYDGENGFTQSLCLTNTGVNTLKLNRLEHFIRNFEKEGKHMSGEQLHTFLDNIEKTHGLYSPPALGLAAAIACCGFTFLLGGGPIEMFCAFVGAGIGNYLRCKLTKQHFTLFLCIVSSVSLACFAYAG
;
A
#
# COMPACT_ATOMS: atom_id res chain seq x y z
N MET A 1 -6.89 32.69 -9.61
CA MET A 1 -7.99 31.77 -9.94
C MET A 1 -8.15 30.82 -8.77
N PRO A 2 -9.36 30.40 -8.37
CA PRO A 2 -9.50 29.38 -7.33
C PRO A 2 -8.89 28.06 -7.85
N GLN A 3 -7.90 27.55 -7.14
CA GLN A 3 -7.31 26.26 -7.45
C GLN A 3 -8.33 25.18 -7.13
N GLU A 4 -8.64 24.32 -8.10
CA GLU A 4 -9.55 23.20 -7.88
C GLU A 4 -8.79 22.10 -7.10
N VAL A 5 -9.26 21.80 -5.88
CA VAL A 5 -8.68 20.74 -5.05
C VAL A 5 -9.36 19.43 -5.38
N ILE A 6 -8.61 18.49 -5.93
CA ILE A 6 -9.10 17.13 -6.20
C ILE A 6 -8.71 16.21 -5.05
N LYS A 7 -9.71 15.64 -4.36
CA LYS A 7 -9.50 14.65 -3.30
C LYS A 7 -9.52 13.24 -3.88
N LYS A 8 -8.55 12.42 -3.48
CA LYS A 8 -8.52 11.00 -3.84
C LYS A 8 -9.20 10.14 -2.78
N ASN A 9 -10.04 9.20 -3.26
CA ASN A 9 -11.13 8.60 -2.50
C ASN A 9 -10.74 7.88 -1.21
N HIS A 10 -9.65 7.15 -1.10
CA HIS A 10 -9.40 6.34 0.11
C HIS A 10 -8.06 6.65 0.81
N MET A 11 -7.24 7.48 0.21
CA MET A 11 -6.01 7.96 0.84
C MET A 11 -6.09 9.41 1.30
N ASP A 12 -7.20 10.08 1.02
CA ASP A 12 -7.53 11.47 1.38
C ASP A 12 -6.41 12.49 1.05
N VAL A 13 -5.52 12.12 0.12
CA VAL A 13 -4.45 13.02 -0.32
C VAL A 13 -5.05 14.03 -1.28
N ALA A 14 -5.12 15.28 -0.85
CA ALA A 14 -5.51 16.39 -1.70
C ALA A 14 -4.35 16.78 -2.61
N TRP A 15 -4.64 17.06 -3.87
CA TRP A 15 -3.67 17.57 -4.82
C TRP A 15 -4.31 18.63 -5.71
N HIS A 16 -3.46 19.51 -6.27
CA HIS A 16 -3.89 20.61 -7.12
C HIS A 16 -3.24 20.44 -8.49
N GLU A 17 -3.98 20.74 -9.52
CA GLU A 17 -3.45 20.82 -10.86
C GLU A 17 -2.88 22.23 -11.07
N TYR A 18 -1.61 22.30 -11.47
CA TYR A 18 -0.94 23.55 -11.80
C TYR A 18 -0.79 23.66 -13.31
N THR A 19 -1.36 24.73 -13.84
CA THR A 19 -1.13 25.15 -15.22
C THR A 19 -0.30 26.43 -15.22
N ASP A 20 0.56 26.59 -16.22
CA ASP A 20 1.30 27.81 -16.47
C ASP A 20 0.40 28.95 -16.99
N GLU A 21 0.97 30.12 -17.27
CA GLU A 21 0.25 31.27 -17.81
C GLU A 21 -0.37 30.98 -19.19
N ASN A 22 0.09 29.99 -19.92
CA ASN A 22 -0.38 29.54 -21.22
C ASN A 22 -1.45 28.45 -21.12
N GLY A 23 -1.74 27.94 -19.91
CA GLY A 23 -2.67 26.83 -19.68
C GLY A 23 -2.06 25.44 -19.92
N GLU A 24 -0.73 25.33 -20.01
CA GLU A 24 -0.04 24.05 -20.09
C GLU A 24 0.24 23.49 -18.70
N ASN A 25 0.19 22.16 -18.56
CA ASN A 25 0.45 21.49 -17.30
C ASN A 25 1.93 21.58 -16.91
N VAL A 26 2.20 22.11 -15.73
CA VAL A 26 3.56 22.27 -15.21
C VAL A 26 4.11 20.92 -14.71
N PRO A 27 5.38 20.55 -15.04
CA PRO A 27 6.02 19.39 -14.45
C PRO A 27 6.07 19.48 -12.93
N VAL A 28 5.95 18.32 -12.24
CA VAL A 28 5.92 18.30 -10.78
C VAL A 28 7.19 18.88 -10.15
N VAL A 29 8.33 18.78 -10.83
CA VAL A 29 9.61 19.33 -10.34
C VAL A 29 9.59 20.86 -10.24
N ASP A 30 8.81 21.52 -11.08
CA ASP A 30 8.67 22.99 -11.13
C ASP A 30 7.41 23.48 -10.41
N SER A 31 6.62 22.56 -9.85
CA SER A 31 5.37 22.88 -9.14
C SER A 31 5.63 23.36 -7.69
N SER A 32 4.56 23.77 -7.01
CA SER A 32 4.62 24.21 -5.62
C SER A 32 5.05 23.08 -4.67
N ILE A 33 5.54 23.46 -3.49
CA ILE A 33 5.89 22.51 -2.44
C ILE A 33 4.69 21.63 -2.03
N ALA A 34 3.49 22.16 -2.04
CA ALA A 34 2.28 21.41 -1.70
C ALA A 34 2.03 20.27 -2.70
N GLU A 35 2.25 20.52 -4.00
CA GLU A 35 2.09 19.50 -5.04
C GLU A 35 3.19 18.42 -4.94
N LYS A 36 4.44 18.84 -4.81
CA LYS A 36 5.55 17.90 -4.57
C LYS A 36 5.29 17.02 -3.35
N ALA A 37 4.85 17.62 -2.25
CA ALA A 37 4.52 16.94 -1.01
C ALA A 37 3.34 15.97 -1.18
N SER A 38 2.33 16.31 -1.98
CA SER A 38 1.18 15.44 -2.25
C SER A 38 1.61 14.13 -2.92
N VAL A 39 2.52 14.20 -3.89
CA VAL A 39 3.07 13.00 -4.56
C VAL A 39 3.88 12.15 -3.58
N ILE A 40 4.76 12.77 -2.78
CA ILE A 40 5.58 12.08 -1.78
C ILE A 40 4.70 11.40 -0.73
N GLY A 41 3.73 12.11 -0.17
CA GLY A 41 2.81 11.57 0.83
C GLY A 41 1.96 10.42 0.28
N ARG A 42 1.46 10.57 -0.95
CA ARG A 42 0.69 9.52 -1.61
C ARG A 42 1.50 8.25 -1.82
N VAL A 43 2.72 8.36 -2.30
CA VAL A 43 3.62 7.22 -2.46
C VAL A 43 3.92 6.59 -1.10
N GLY A 44 4.22 7.39 -0.07
CA GLY A 44 4.45 6.89 1.28
C GLY A 44 3.28 6.08 1.82
N ILE A 45 2.06 6.61 1.74
CA ILE A 45 0.86 5.92 2.24
C ILE A 45 0.54 4.66 1.41
N MET A 46 0.80 4.67 0.10
CA MET A 46 0.66 3.48 -0.74
C MET A 46 1.66 2.37 -0.35
N PHE A 47 2.91 2.71 -0.02
CA PHE A 47 3.88 1.76 0.52
C PHE A 47 3.39 1.17 1.85
N LEU A 48 2.95 2.03 2.77
CA LEU A 48 2.43 1.58 4.06
C LEU A 48 1.21 0.66 3.88
N SER A 49 0.31 0.97 2.94
CA SER A 49 -0.86 0.15 2.62
C SER A 49 -0.51 -1.25 2.12
N CYS A 50 0.70 -1.43 1.55
CA CYS A 50 1.20 -2.73 1.11
C CYS A 50 1.83 -3.57 2.24
N GLY A 51 1.79 -3.11 3.49
CA GLY A 51 2.32 -3.84 4.65
C GLY A 51 3.84 -3.89 4.70
N THR A 52 4.52 -2.91 4.13
CA THR A 52 5.99 -2.82 4.19
C THR A 52 6.47 -2.12 5.46
N GLY A 53 7.73 -2.35 5.84
CA GLY A 53 8.31 -1.75 7.04
C GLY A 53 8.53 -0.23 6.93
N ALA A 54 8.40 0.46 8.06
CA ALA A 54 8.51 1.93 8.15
C ALA A 54 9.81 2.49 7.54
N TRP A 55 10.94 1.79 7.68
CA TRP A 55 12.22 2.20 7.10
C TRP A 55 12.17 2.30 5.57
N ARG A 56 11.47 1.36 4.91
CA ARG A 56 11.31 1.36 3.46
C ARG A 56 10.40 2.50 3.00
N VAL A 57 9.31 2.76 3.72
CA VAL A 57 8.43 3.90 3.48
C VAL A 57 9.22 5.19 3.52
N ARG A 58 9.96 5.42 4.61
CA ARG A 58 10.78 6.62 4.79
C ARG A 58 11.85 6.77 3.71
N SER A 59 12.58 5.69 3.39
CA SER A 59 13.60 5.71 2.33
C SER A 59 12.99 6.08 0.98
N SER A 60 11.83 5.54 0.65
CA SER A 60 11.12 5.83 -0.60
C SER A 60 10.67 7.28 -0.69
N MET A 61 10.14 7.83 0.39
CA MET A 61 9.75 9.25 0.46
C MET A 61 10.96 10.18 0.31
N ASN A 62 12.08 9.85 0.96
CA ASN A 62 13.31 10.64 0.84
C ASN A 62 13.89 10.60 -0.58
N THR A 63 13.92 9.43 -1.23
CA THR A 63 14.38 9.32 -2.62
C THR A 63 13.56 10.18 -3.58
N LEU A 64 12.23 10.22 -3.40
CA LEU A 64 11.37 11.11 -4.19
C LEU A 64 11.62 12.58 -3.87
N ALA A 65 11.79 12.93 -2.61
CA ALA A 65 12.06 14.30 -2.18
C ALA A 65 13.37 14.81 -2.80
N GLU A 66 14.43 14.01 -2.76
CA GLU A 66 15.72 14.31 -3.40
C GLU A 66 15.57 14.54 -4.92
N ALA A 67 14.83 13.67 -5.60
CA ALA A 67 14.57 13.80 -7.04
C ALA A 67 13.75 15.06 -7.39
N LEU A 68 12.93 15.55 -6.47
CA LEU A 68 12.14 16.78 -6.60
C LEU A 68 12.86 18.04 -6.08
N GLY A 69 14.10 17.90 -5.60
CA GLY A 69 14.90 19.00 -5.10
C GLY A 69 14.43 19.58 -3.76
N ILE A 70 13.77 18.79 -2.94
CA ILE A 70 13.27 19.18 -1.61
C ILE A 70 13.71 18.18 -0.53
N THR A 71 13.56 18.55 0.73
CA THR A 71 13.80 17.64 1.86
C THR A 71 12.48 17.15 2.42
N CYS A 72 12.45 15.91 2.87
CA CYS A 72 11.28 15.30 3.50
C CYS A 72 11.68 14.61 4.80
N THR A 73 10.94 14.88 5.86
CA THR A 73 11.04 14.18 7.14
C THR A 73 9.69 13.52 7.43
N ALA A 74 9.70 12.22 7.74
CA ALA A 74 8.47 11.48 7.98
C ALA A 74 8.55 10.67 9.27
N ASP A 75 7.48 10.73 10.06
CA ASP A 75 7.18 9.79 11.13
C ASP A 75 6.16 8.77 10.64
N ILE A 76 6.51 7.49 10.76
CA ILE A 76 5.73 6.38 10.21
C ILE A 76 5.17 5.56 11.36
N GLY A 77 3.87 5.72 11.58
CA GLY A 77 3.10 4.89 12.49
C GLY A 77 2.66 3.56 11.88
N LEU A 78 1.85 2.80 12.62
CA LEU A 78 1.34 1.51 12.14
C LEU A 78 0.36 1.66 10.96
N MET A 79 -0.50 2.67 11.01
CA MET A 79 -1.52 2.98 10.01
C MET A 79 -1.59 4.47 9.67
N SER A 80 -0.55 5.21 9.96
CA SER A 80 -0.49 6.66 9.72
C SER A 80 0.90 7.09 9.30
N ILE A 81 0.96 8.17 8.57
CA ILE A 81 2.20 8.87 8.21
C ILE A 81 1.99 10.35 8.50
N GLU A 82 2.89 10.92 9.28
CA GLU A 82 3.02 12.36 9.41
C GLU A 82 4.33 12.77 8.76
N TYR A 83 4.28 13.74 7.84
CA TYR A 83 5.48 14.14 7.11
C TYR A 83 5.50 15.64 6.87
N THR A 84 6.72 16.16 6.81
CA THR A 84 7.02 17.56 6.50
C THR A 84 7.99 17.61 5.34
N CYS A 85 7.61 18.34 4.29
CA CYS A 85 8.48 18.69 3.17
C CYS A 85 8.94 20.15 3.29
N TYR A 86 10.18 20.44 2.88
CA TYR A 86 10.77 21.77 2.96
C TYR A 86 11.65 22.03 1.72
N ASP A 87 11.45 23.17 1.07
CA ASP A 87 12.17 23.57 -0.16
C ASP A 87 13.27 24.60 0.07
N GLY A 88 13.55 24.98 1.30
CA GLY A 88 14.51 26.02 1.68
C GLY A 88 13.84 27.32 2.13
N GLU A 89 12.62 27.61 1.70
CA GLU A 89 11.85 28.79 2.06
C GLU A 89 10.51 28.41 2.72
N ASN A 90 9.80 27.44 2.13
CA ASN A 90 8.47 27.05 2.54
C ASN A 90 8.46 25.63 3.12
N GLY A 91 7.57 25.41 4.08
CA GLY A 91 7.31 24.11 4.67
C GLY A 91 5.87 23.66 4.43
N PHE A 92 5.68 22.36 4.17
CA PHE A 92 4.37 21.73 4.06
C PHE A 92 4.31 20.50 4.93
N THR A 93 3.36 20.45 5.84
CA THR A 93 3.16 19.31 6.75
C THR A 93 1.77 18.72 6.55
N GLN A 94 1.71 17.40 6.48
CA GLN A 94 0.45 16.66 6.36
C GLN A 94 0.51 15.36 7.15
N SER A 95 -0.63 14.97 7.71
CA SER A 95 -0.86 13.65 8.30
C SER A 95 -1.84 12.86 7.43
N LEU A 96 -1.50 11.61 7.15
CA LEU A 96 -2.30 10.67 6.36
C LEU A 96 -2.58 9.42 7.19
N CYS A 97 -3.80 8.91 7.11
CA CYS A 97 -4.21 7.70 7.83
C CYS A 97 -4.77 6.66 6.85
N LEU A 98 -4.46 5.39 7.13
CA LEU A 98 -5.03 4.25 6.44
C LEU A 98 -6.21 3.68 7.20
N THR A 99 -7.24 3.29 6.47
CA THR A 99 -8.37 2.51 7.03
C THR A 99 -8.10 1.01 7.01
N ASN A 100 -7.21 0.56 6.13
CA ASN A 100 -6.89 -0.87 5.97
C ASN A 100 -5.47 -1.04 5.42
N THR A 101 -4.80 -2.12 5.84
CA THR A 101 -3.49 -2.54 5.32
C THR A 101 -3.56 -3.98 4.85
N GLY A 102 -2.75 -4.34 3.88
CA GLY A 102 -2.68 -5.71 3.40
C GLY A 102 -1.42 -5.96 2.59
N VAL A 103 -0.89 -7.17 2.63
CA VAL A 103 0.32 -7.52 1.88
C VAL A 103 -0.02 -7.64 0.38
N ASN A 104 0.54 -6.75 -0.44
CA ASN A 104 0.44 -6.81 -1.89
C ASN A 104 1.83 -6.59 -2.52
N THR A 105 2.54 -7.67 -2.72
CA THR A 105 3.91 -7.67 -3.25
C THR A 105 3.99 -7.17 -4.69
N LEU A 106 2.95 -7.36 -5.50
CA LEU A 106 2.91 -6.85 -6.87
C LEU A 106 2.80 -5.33 -6.90
N LYS A 107 1.90 -4.77 -6.09
CA LYS A 107 1.78 -3.32 -5.92
C LYS A 107 3.08 -2.73 -5.39
N LEU A 108 3.68 -3.38 -4.39
CA LEU A 108 4.97 -2.98 -3.83
C LEU A 108 6.07 -2.93 -4.89
N ASN A 109 6.20 -3.97 -5.71
CA ASN A 109 7.21 -4.02 -6.78
C ASN A 109 7.00 -2.91 -7.83
N ARG A 110 5.74 -2.62 -8.19
CA ARG A 110 5.43 -1.53 -9.13
C ARG A 110 5.78 -0.15 -8.55
N LEU A 111 5.52 0.06 -7.26
CA LEU A 111 5.92 1.29 -6.56
C LEU A 111 7.44 1.43 -6.49
N GLU A 112 8.17 0.37 -6.18
CA GLU A 112 9.64 0.39 -6.19
C GLU A 112 10.20 0.68 -7.57
N HIS A 113 9.62 0.09 -8.61
CA HIS A 113 10.01 0.38 -9.99
C HIS A 113 9.76 1.84 -10.37
N PHE A 114 8.62 2.38 -9.96
CA PHE A 114 8.28 3.80 -10.14
C PHE A 114 9.33 4.72 -9.51
N ILE A 115 9.69 4.47 -8.24
CA ILE A 115 10.68 5.30 -7.54
C ILE A 115 12.06 5.23 -8.19
N ARG A 116 12.51 4.04 -8.59
CA ARG A 116 13.81 3.88 -9.25
C ARG A 116 13.91 4.64 -10.57
N ASN A 117 12.82 4.76 -11.29
CA ASN A 117 12.77 5.44 -12.58
C ASN A 117 12.25 6.88 -12.48
N PHE A 118 11.87 7.33 -11.29
CA PHE A 118 11.24 8.64 -11.10
C PHE A 118 12.13 9.79 -11.59
N GLU A 119 13.42 9.74 -11.34
CA GLU A 119 14.36 10.79 -11.75
C GLU A 119 14.42 10.94 -13.29
N LYS A 120 14.22 9.86 -14.03
CA LYS A 120 14.30 9.86 -15.50
C LYS A 120 12.98 10.22 -16.16
N GLU A 121 11.87 9.76 -15.63
CA GLU A 121 10.55 9.82 -16.25
C GLU A 121 9.56 10.63 -15.41
N GLY A 122 9.49 10.36 -14.11
CA GLY A 122 8.44 10.88 -13.24
C GLY A 122 8.53 12.38 -12.97
N LYS A 123 9.74 12.94 -12.82
CA LYS A 123 9.90 14.36 -12.48
C LYS A 123 9.44 15.32 -13.58
N HIS A 124 9.38 14.86 -14.82
CA HIS A 124 8.91 15.63 -15.96
C HIS A 124 7.40 15.49 -16.22
N MET A 125 6.74 14.58 -15.50
CA MET A 125 5.30 14.42 -15.56
C MET A 125 4.59 15.53 -14.78
N SER A 126 3.39 15.90 -15.23
CA SER A 126 2.52 16.80 -14.45
C SER A 126 1.95 16.09 -13.22
N GLY A 127 1.46 16.86 -12.24
CA GLY A 127 0.80 16.30 -11.05
C GLY A 127 -0.35 15.36 -11.42
N GLU A 128 -1.20 15.72 -12.39
CA GLU A 128 -2.30 14.88 -12.88
C GLU A 128 -1.80 13.56 -13.46
N GLN A 129 -0.78 13.61 -14.31
CA GLN A 129 -0.20 12.39 -14.91
C GLN A 129 0.37 11.46 -13.84
N LEU A 130 1.07 12.00 -12.83
CA LEU A 130 1.60 11.23 -11.71
C LEU A 130 0.50 10.61 -10.87
N HIS A 131 -0.51 11.38 -10.50
CA HIS A 131 -1.63 10.87 -9.71
C HIS A 131 -2.43 9.81 -10.48
N THR A 132 -2.62 9.99 -11.79
CA THR A 132 -3.24 8.98 -12.66
C THR A 132 -2.39 7.71 -12.75
N PHE A 133 -1.08 7.84 -12.85
CA PHE A 133 -0.16 6.70 -12.84
C PHE A 133 -0.23 5.93 -11.50
N LEU A 134 -0.23 6.64 -10.39
CA LEU A 134 -0.38 6.06 -9.06
C LEU A 134 -1.75 5.39 -8.87
N ASP A 135 -2.84 5.95 -9.45
CA ASP A 135 -4.16 5.30 -9.48
C ASP A 135 -4.12 3.94 -10.19
N ASN A 136 -3.37 3.84 -11.28
CA ASN A 136 -3.23 2.57 -12.01
C ASN A 136 -2.45 1.53 -11.19
N ILE A 137 -1.44 1.96 -10.44
CA ILE A 137 -0.73 1.07 -9.50
C ILE A 137 -1.69 0.64 -8.39
N GLU A 138 -2.48 1.56 -7.86
CA GLU A 138 -3.40 1.31 -6.77
C GLU A 138 -4.49 0.30 -7.12
N LYS A 139 -5.04 0.37 -8.33
CA LYS A 139 -6.02 -0.58 -8.87
C LYS A 139 -5.45 -1.98 -9.12
N THR A 140 -4.14 -2.18 -8.92
CA THR A 140 -3.52 -3.49 -9.10
C THR A 140 -4.04 -4.47 -8.04
N HIS A 141 -4.82 -5.45 -8.49
CA HIS A 141 -5.34 -6.51 -7.65
C HIS A 141 -4.28 -7.60 -7.41
N GLY A 142 -4.44 -8.35 -6.30
CA GLY A 142 -3.56 -9.49 -6.04
C GLY A 142 -3.59 -10.52 -7.17
N LEU A 143 -2.42 -11.09 -7.48
CA LEU A 143 -2.19 -12.04 -8.58
C LEU A 143 -2.93 -13.37 -8.42
N TYR A 144 -3.28 -13.73 -7.18
CA TYR A 144 -3.73 -15.07 -6.88
C TYR A 144 -5.22 -15.13 -6.59
N SER A 145 -5.86 -16.19 -7.11
CA SER A 145 -7.25 -16.50 -6.81
C SER A 145 -7.41 -16.99 -5.35
N PRO A 146 -8.59 -16.83 -4.72
CA PRO A 146 -8.84 -17.32 -3.37
C PRO A 146 -8.50 -18.80 -3.15
N PRO A 147 -8.80 -19.74 -4.07
CA PRO A 147 -8.40 -21.13 -3.90
C PRO A 147 -6.87 -21.33 -3.95
N ALA A 148 -6.15 -20.59 -4.78
CA ALA A 148 -4.69 -20.66 -4.81
C ALA A 148 -4.07 -20.17 -3.48
N LEU A 149 -4.61 -19.09 -2.91
CA LEU A 149 -4.20 -18.59 -1.59
C LEU A 149 -4.55 -19.58 -0.46
N GLY A 150 -5.69 -20.26 -0.57
CA GLY A 150 -6.07 -21.33 0.36
C GLY A 150 -5.09 -22.51 0.31
N LEU A 151 -4.75 -22.96 -0.88
CA LEU A 151 -3.80 -24.06 -1.07
C LEU A 151 -2.38 -23.69 -0.57
N ALA A 152 -1.93 -22.48 -0.87
CA ALA A 152 -0.63 -22.00 -0.37
C ALA A 152 -0.58 -21.95 1.16
N ALA A 153 -1.65 -21.48 1.80
CA ALA A 153 -1.76 -21.51 3.26
C ALA A 153 -1.78 -22.92 3.83
N ALA A 154 -2.50 -23.84 3.18
CA ALA A 154 -2.55 -25.24 3.56
C ALA A 154 -1.15 -25.89 3.56
N ILE A 155 -0.40 -25.71 2.47
CA ILE A 155 0.96 -26.24 2.34
C ILE A 155 1.90 -25.62 3.36
N ALA A 156 1.84 -24.30 3.55
CA ALA A 156 2.68 -23.60 4.51
C ALA A 156 2.42 -24.07 5.94
N CYS A 157 1.17 -24.17 6.38
CA CYS A 157 0.82 -24.62 7.73
C CYS A 157 1.19 -26.08 7.96
N CYS A 158 0.99 -26.95 6.97
CA CYS A 158 1.45 -28.34 7.01
C CYS A 158 2.97 -28.42 7.19
N GLY A 159 3.75 -27.66 6.44
CA GLY A 159 5.19 -27.58 6.56
C GLY A 159 5.66 -27.05 7.92
N PHE A 160 5.01 -26.05 8.47
CA PHE A 160 5.29 -25.54 9.83
C PHE A 160 4.99 -26.59 10.90
N THR A 161 3.87 -27.31 10.78
CA THR A 161 3.54 -28.40 11.70
C THR A 161 4.62 -29.49 11.69
N PHE A 162 5.11 -29.87 10.52
CA PHE A 162 6.23 -30.80 10.39
C PHE A 162 7.50 -30.30 11.08
N LEU A 163 7.88 -29.02 10.84
CA LEU A 163 9.07 -28.42 11.46
C LEU A 163 8.98 -28.35 12.99
N LEU A 164 7.78 -28.22 13.53
CA LEU A 164 7.52 -28.24 14.98
C LEU A 164 7.44 -29.64 15.58
N GLY A 165 7.66 -30.68 14.77
CA GLY A 165 7.66 -32.07 15.23
C GLY A 165 6.28 -32.75 15.29
N GLY A 166 5.29 -32.15 14.63
CA GLY A 166 3.95 -32.73 14.51
C GLY A 166 3.95 -34.01 13.65
N GLY A 167 3.09 -34.96 13.99
CA GLY A 167 2.89 -36.20 13.26
C GLY A 167 2.02 -36.06 12.00
N PRO A 168 1.80 -37.13 11.25
CA PRO A 168 1.04 -37.11 10.01
C PRO A 168 -0.43 -36.62 10.18
N ILE A 169 -1.03 -36.94 11.32
CA ILE A 169 -2.43 -36.56 11.61
C ILE A 169 -2.50 -35.04 11.82
N GLU A 170 -1.62 -34.46 12.63
CA GLU A 170 -1.55 -33.04 12.90
C GLU A 170 -1.23 -32.25 11.62
N MET A 171 -0.35 -32.77 10.77
CA MET A 171 -0.03 -32.19 9.47
C MET A 171 -1.26 -32.16 8.56
N PHE A 172 -2.05 -33.22 8.52
CA PHE A 172 -3.27 -33.29 7.72
C PHE A 172 -4.34 -32.32 8.25
N CYS A 173 -4.56 -32.27 9.56
CA CYS A 173 -5.49 -31.32 10.18
C CYS A 173 -5.08 -29.86 9.92
N ALA A 174 -3.79 -29.54 10.05
CA ALA A 174 -3.26 -28.22 9.75
C ALA A 174 -3.46 -27.84 8.26
N PHE A 175 -3.23 -28.79 7.36
CA PHE A 175 -3.44 -28.59 5.92
C PHE A 175 -4.91 -28.25 5.60
N VAL A 176 -5.83 -29.07 6.07
CA VAL A 176 -7.27 -28.89 5.80
C VAL A 176 -7.79 -27.62 6.47
N GLY A 177 -7.49 -27.42 7.76
CA GLY A 177 -7.96 -26.28 8.54
C GLY A 177 -7.47 -24.96 7.98
N ALA A 178 -6.16 -24.84 7.70
CA ALA A 178 -5.57 -23.62 7.15
C ALA A 178 -6.06 -23.33 5.72
N GLY A 179 -6.18 -24.36 4.89
CA GLY A 179 -6.64 -24.23 3.51
C GLY A 179 -8.07 -23.71 3.42
N ILE A 180 -9.00 -24.35 4.10
CA ILE A 180 -10.41 -23.96 4.13
C ILE A 180 -10.58 -22.60 4.83
N GLY A 181 -9.92 -22.40 5.97
CA GLY A 181 -9.99 -21.16 6.74
C GLY A 181 -9.52 -19.96 5.93
N ASN A 182 -8.37 -20.06 5.25
CA ASN A 182 -7.86 -18.97 4.42
C ASN A 182 -8.71 -18.71 3.16
N TYR A 183 -9.23 -19.77 2.52
CA TYR A 183 -10.17 -19.62 1.41
C TYR A 183 -11.44 -18.87 1.83
N LEU A 184 -12.06 -19.26 2.94
CA LEU A 184 -13.23 -18.60 3.51
C LEU A 184 -12.93 -17.14 3.86
N ARG A 185 -11.83 -16.88 4.52
CA ARG A 185 -11.38 -15.52 4.83
C ARG A 185 -11.31 -14.67 3.57
N CYS A 186 -10.65 -15.14 2.52
CA CYS A 186 -10.52 -14.40 1.26
C CYS A 186 -11.88 -14.14 0.60
N LYS A 187 -12.81 -15.09 0.67
CA LYS A 187 -14.14 -14.95 0.10
C LYS A 187 -15.01 -13.97 0.88
N LEU A 188 -15.00 -14.05 2.20
CA LEU A 188 -15.78 -13.17 3.09
C LEU A 188 -15.25 -11.72 3.03
N THR A 189 -13.93 -11.52 2.99
CA THR A 189 -13.34 -10.19 2.83
C THR A 189 -13.76 -9.53 1.52
N LYS A 190 -13.88 -10.29 0.42
CA LYS A 190 -14.42 -9.78 -0.85
C LYS A 190 -15.90 -9.38 -0.78
N GLN A 191 -16.66 -9.93 0.16
CA GLN A 191 -18.07 -9.61 0.39
C GLN A 191 -18.26 -8.47 1.42
N HIS A 192 -17.19 -7.72 1.73
CA HIS A 192 -17.20 -6.61 2.69
C HIS A 192 -17.56 -6.97 4.13
N PHE A 193 -17.42 -8.23 4.52
CA PHE A 193 -17.53 -8.61 5.93
C PHE A 193 -16.35 -8.08 6.76
N THR A 194 -16.64 -7.71 8.00
CA THR A 194 -15.63 -7.22 8.93
C THR A 194 -14.50 -8.25 9.10
N LEU A 195 -13.25 -7.80 9.06
CA LEU A 195 -12.06 -8.65 9.18
C LEU A 195 -12.13 -9.55 10.43
N PHE A 196 -12.67 -9.05 11.52
CA PHE A 196 -12.87 -9.80 12.76
C PHE A 196 -13.77 -11.05 12.54
N LEU A 197 -14.91 -10.90 11.87
CA LEU A 197 -15.79 -12.02 11.54
C LEU A 197 -15.11 -13.04 10.63
N CYS A 198 -14.30 -12.56 9.68
CA CYS A 198 -13.55 -13.45 8.79
C CYS A 198 -12.50 -14.29 9.56
N ILE A 199 -11.82 -13.69 10.54
CA ILE A 199 -10.84 -14.38 11.38
C ILE A 199 -11.53 -15.38 12.30
N VAL A 200 -12.56 -14.96 13.02
CA VAL A 200 -13.28 -15.84 13.96
C VAL A 200 -13.86 -17.07 13.25
N SER A 201 -14.49 -16.88 12.08
CA SER A 201 -15.05 -18.00 11.32
C SER A 201 -13.98 -18.97 10.84
N SER A 202 -12.82 -18.47 10.37
CA SER A 202 -11.72 -19.31 9.89
C SER A 202 -11.05 -20.09 11.02
N VAL A 203 -10.84 -19.45 12.18
CA VAL A 203 -10.25 -20.09 13.37
C VAL A 203 -11.20 -21.16 13.92
N SER A 204 -12.50 -20.87 14.04
CA SER A 204 -13.48 -21.83 14.52
C SER A 204 -13.50 -23.09 13.63
N LEU A 205 -13.47 -22.92 12.30
CA LEU A 205 -13.44 -24.05 11.36
C LEU A 205 -12.17 -24.89 11.50
N ALA A 206 -11.01 -24.25 11.70
CA ALA A 206 -9.75 -24.95 11.94
C ALA A 206 -9.77 -25.75 13.26
N CYS A 207 -10.35 -25.16 14.33
CA CYS A 207 -10.51 -25.84 15.61
C CYS A 207 -11.46 -27.06 15.51
N PHE A 208 -12.59 -26.93 14.79
CA PHE A 208 -13.48 -28.06 14.56
C PHE A 208 -12.82 -29.19 13.77
N ALA A 209 -12.02 -28.87 12.77
CA ALA A 209 -11.29 -29.87 12.00
C ALA A 209 -10.20 -30.59 12.82
N TYR A 210 -9.72 -29.97 13.91
CA TYR A 210 -8.73 -30.58 14.80
C TYR A 210 -9.38 -31.40 15.92
N ALA A 211 -10.59 -31.02 16.37
CA ALA A 211 -11.27 -31.67 17.51
C ALA A 211 -12.11 -32.90 17.10
N GLY A 212 -12.37 -33.11 15.82
CA GLY A 212 -13.10 -34.27 15.26
C GLY A 212 -12.18 -35.31 14.68
#